data_eb5b911494a33eafec0034a1c471d297
#
_entry.id   eb5b911494a33eafec0034a1c471d297
#
_cell.length_a   1.000
_cell.length_b   1.000
_cell.length_c   1.000
_cell.angle_alpha   90.00
_cell.angle_beta   90.00
_cell.angle_gamma   90.00
#
_symmetry.space_group_name_H-M   'P 1'
#
loop_
_entity.id
_entity.type
_entity.pdbx_description
1 polymer ?
#
loop_
_entity_poly.entity_id
_entity_poly.type
_entity_poly.pdbx_seq_one_letter_code
_entity_poly.pdbx_strand_id
1 'polypeptide(L)'
;MATRIAPSADVSQDAALGEGTSIWHLAQVRERAVLGRDCIVGRGAYIGEGVVMGDNCKVQNYALVYEPARLADGVFIGPAVTLTNDHFPRAVNPDGTLKSASDWEPVGVTIDEGASIGARAVCVAPVHVGAWATVAAGAVVTKDVPAHALVAGVPARRIGWVGRAGEPLVPAEAGPDGAPRWRCPVSGTLYQEAGSESDTTIREVTH
;
A
#
# COMPACT_ATOMS: atom_id res chain seq x y z
N MET A 1 2.57 13.90 19.99
CA MET A 1 3.90 13.47 20.53
C MET A 1 5.00 14.10 19.68
N ALA A 2 6.20 14.34 20.22
CA ALA A 2 7.30 14.90 19.42
C ALA A 2 7.75 13.91 18.34
N THR A 3 8.11 14.43 17.15
CA THR A 3 8.73 13.65 16.09
C THR A 3 10.07 13.08 16.54
N ARG A 4 10.34 11.81 16.24
CA ARG A 4 11.57 11.10 16.61
C ARG A 4 12.33 10.70 15.35
N ILE A 5 13.58 11.10 15.24
CA ILE A 5 14.49 10.68 14.16
C ILE A 5 15.70 9.98 14.81
N ALA A 6 15.92 8.70 14.44
CA ALA A 6 17.08 7.96 14.94
C ALA A 6 18.38 8.56 14.41
N PRO A 7 19.49 8.59 15.20
CA PRO A 7 20.71 9.29 14.81
C PRO A 7 21.37 8.83 13.51
N SER A 8 21.09 7.61 13.06
CA SER A 8 21.61 7.06 11.79
C SER A 8 20.57 7.04 10.67
N ALA A 9 19.43 7.66 10.84
CA ALA A 9 18.49 7.87 9.75
C ALA A 9 18.97 9.04 8.86
N ASP A 10 18.78 8.89 7.56
CA ASP A 10 19.08 9.90 6.56
C ASP A 10 17.74 10.55 6.12
N VAL A 11 17.46 11.72 6.66
CA VAL A 11 16.22 12.47 6.40
C VAL A 11 16.56 13.80 5.75
N SER A 12 16.08 14.01 4.54
CA SER A 12 16.25 15.28 3.83
C SER A 12 15.65 16.44 4.61
N GLN A 13 16.33 17.59 4.60
CA GLN A 13 15.80 18.84 5.19
C GLN A 13 14.55 19.35 4.45
N ASP A 14 14.36 18.95 3.20
CA ASP A 14 13.20 19.31 2.39
C ASP A 14 12.02 18.33 2.59
N ALA A 15 12.16 17.31 3.42
CA ALA A 15 11.07 16.42 3.78
C ALA A 15 10.19 17.03 4.89
N ALA A 16 8.88 16.88 4.75
CA ALA A 16 7.92 17.30 5.77
C ALA A 16 7.45 16.10 6.61
N LEU A 17 7.65 16.16 7.92
CA LEU A 17 7.24 15.12 8.86
C LEU A 17 6.16 15.64 9.80
N GLY A 18 5.01 14.98 9.83
CA GLY A 18 3.93 15.27 10.78
C GLY A 18 4.32 14.95 12.22
N GLU A 19 3.64 15.61 13.15
CA GLU A 19 3.84 15.41 14.59
C GLU A 19 3.69 13.94 14.99
N GLY A 20 4.47 13.43 15.93
CA GLY A 20 4.43 12.04 16.42
C GLY A 20 5.11 11.03 15.53
N THR A 21 5.52 11.39 14.31
CA THR A 21 6.18 10.49 13.37
C THR A 21 7.54 10.05 13.85
N SER A 22 7.84 8.74 13.68
CA SER A 22 9.07 8.10 14.12
C SER A 22 9.83 7.50 12.94
N ILE A 23 11.09 7.96 12.75
CA ILE A 23 12.00 7.43 11.72
C ILE A 23 13.10 6.63 12.41
N TRP A 24 13.20 5.35 12.07
CA TRP A 24 14.14 4.44 12.71
C TRP A 24 15.51 4.43 12.02
N HIS A 25 16.46 3.75 12.67
CA HIS A 25 17.85 3.67 12.23
C HIS A 25 18.00 3.24 10.76
N LEU A 26 18.93 3.88 10.04
CA LEU A 26 19.25 3.59 8.63
C LEU A 26 18.08 3.76 7.65
N ALA A 27 16.93 4.27 8.08
CA ALA A 27 15.89 4.65 7.16
C ALA A 27 16.32 5.89 6.36
N GLN A 28 15.91 5.94 5.09
CA GLN A 28 16.13 7.09 4.23
C GLN A 28 14.80 7.73 3.85
N VAL A 29 14.65 9.03 4.06
CA VAL A 29 13.50 9.83 3.61
C VAL A 29 14.02 10.94 2.71
N ARG A 30 13.64 10.86 1.45
CA ARG A 30 14.16 11.72 0.41
C ARG A 30 13.49 13.11 0.38
N GLU A 31 14.02 13.93 -0.50
CA GLU A 31 13.62 15.30 -0.73
C GLU A 31 12.12 15.40 -1.05
N ARG A 32 11.45 16.43 -0.54
CA ARG A 32 10.04 16.73 -0.78
C ARG A 32 9.06 15.60 -0.41
N ALA A 33 9.52 14.53 0.25
CA ALA A 33 8.61 13.55 0.83
C ALA A 33 7.74 14.21 1.92
N VAL A 34 6.45 13.88 1.94
CA VAL A 34 5.48 14.41 2.91
C VAL A 34 4.88 13.24 3.68
N LEU A 35 5.16 13.16 4.96
CA LEU A 35 4.62 12.14 5.86
C LEU A 35 3.66 12.82 6.84
N GLY A 36 2.46 12.25 6.99
CA GLY A 36 1.47 12.69 7.96
C GLY A 36 1.89 12.47 9.41
N ARG A 37 0.93 12.60 10.32
CA ARG A 37 1.13 12.45 11.77
C ARG A 37 1.21 10.98 12.17
N ASP A 38 1.92 10.71 13.27
CA ASP A 38 1.98 9.40 13.93
C ASP A 38 2.42 8.26 13.01
N CYS A 39 3.19 8.57 11.95
CA CYS A 39 3.77 7.57 11.06
C CYS A 39 4.96 6.86 11.69
N ILE A 40 5.20 5.62 11.28
CA ILE A 40 6.37 4.84 11.67
C ILE A 40 7.11 4.39 10.40
N VAL A 41 8.36 4.81 10.26
CA VAL A 41 9.27 4.35 9.18
C VAL A 41 10.34 3.47 9.81
N GLY A 42 10.29 2.18 9.49
CA GLY A 42 11.13 1.13 10.07
C GLY A 42 12.59 1.21 9.62
N ARG A 43 13.43 0.39 10.27
CA ARG A 43 14.86 0.34 10.00
C ARG A 43 15.15 0.06 8.52
N GLY A 44 16.02 0.88 7.91
CA GLY A 44 16.48 0.70 6.54
C GLY A 44 15.39 0.80 5.47
N ALA A 45 14.21 1.32 5.82
CA ALA A 45 13.16 1.59 4.84
C ALA A 45 13.55 2.81 3.99
N TYR A 46 13.13 2.81 2.74
CA TYR A 46 13.34 3.91 1.79
C TYR A 46 12.00 4.57 1.45
N ILE A 47 11.94 5.85 1.63
CA ILE A 47 10.83 6.71 1.19
C ILE A 47 11.37 7.65 0.13
N GLY A 48 10.91 7.46 -1.10
CA GLY A 48 11.38 8.19 -2.29
C GLY A 48 11.01 9.66 -2.31
N GLU A 49 11.59 10.36 -3.28
CA GLU A 49 11.40 11.80 -3.48
C GLU A 49 9.94 12.13 -3.77
N GLY A 50 9.38 13.09 -3.05
CA GLY A 50 7.99 13.54 -3.27
C GLY A 50 6.91 12.48 -2.97
N VAL A 51 7.25 11.37 -2.33
CA VAL A 51 6.25 10.41 -1.83
C VAL A 51 5.35 11.09 -0.81
N VAL A 52 4.05 10.82 -0.90
CA VAL A 52 3.06 11.35 0.03
C VAL A 52 2.45 10.22 0.84
N MET A 53 2.49 10.36 2.16
CA MET A 53 1.88 9.43 3.12
C MET A 53 0.92 10.20 4.03
N GLY A 54 -0.29 9.68 4.21
CA GLY A 54 -1.25 10.17 5.18
C GLY A 54 -0.85 9.90 6.63
N ASP A 55 -1.78 10.11 7.54
CA ASP A 55 -1.60 9.90 8.98
C ASP A 55 -1.58 8.40 9.34
N ASN A 56 -0.93 8.03 10.46
CA ASN A 56 -0.93 6.69 11.04
C ASN A 56 -0.37 5.57 10.14
N CYS A 57 0.41 5.90 9.12
CA CYS A 57 1.03 4.91 8.25
C CYS A 57 2.19 4.18 8.95
N LYS A 58 2.33 2.89 8.65
CA LYS A 58 3.44 2.06 9.14
C LYS A 58 4.20 1.43 7.98
N VAL A 59 5.40 1.92 7.72
CA VAL A 59 6.34 1.31 6.77
C VAL A 59 7.35 0.51 7.54
N GLN A 60 7.35 -0.81 7.36
CA GLN A 60 8.20 -1.73 8.10
C GLN A 60 9.63 -1.78 7.55
N ASN A 61 10.50 -2.51 8.28
CA ASN A 61 11.92 -2.58 8.00
C ASN A 61 12.22 -2.99 6.54
N TYR A 62 13.15 -2.27 5.91
CA TYR A 62 13.65 -2.55 4.55
C TYR A 62 12.60 -2.50 3.44
N ALA A 63 11.44 -1.93 3.69
CA ALA A 63 10.48 -1.65 2.62
C ALA A 63 10.97 -0.50 1.73
N LEU A 64 10.68 -0.59 0.43
CA LEU A 64 11.09 0.37 -0.58
C LEU A 64 9.83 1.02 -1.16
N VAL A 65 9.60 2.27 -0.82
CA VAL A 65 8.47 3.09 -1.29
C VAL A 65 9.02 4.11 -2.28
N TYR A 66 9.06 3.71 -3.56
CA TYR A 66 9.58 4.58 -4.61
C TYR A 66 8.55 5.66 -5.03
N GLU A 67 9.07 6.77 -5.47
CA GLU A 67 8.33 7.87 -6.08
C GLU A 67 7.62 7.46 -7.38
N PRO A 68 6.47 8.02 -7.71
CA PRO A 68 5.66 8.98 -6.96
C PRO A 68 4.54 8.32 -6.13
N ALA A 69 4.86 7.30 -5.34
CA ALA A 69 3.87 6.58 -4.55
C ALA A 69 3.02 7.50 -3.64
N ARG A 70 1.76 7.12 -3.47
CA ARG A 70 0.81 7.81 -2.59
C ARG A 70 0.13 6.80 -1.67
N LEU A 71 0.22 7.02 -0.38
CA LEU A 71 -0.37 6.20 0.67
C LEU A 71 -1.37 7.06 1.44
N ALA A 72 -2.63 6.64 1.51
CA ALA A 72 -3.63 7.28 2.34
C ALA A 72 -3.41 6.96 3.84
N ASP A 73 -4.34 7.40 4.71
CA ASP A 73 -4.23 7.19 6.15
C ASP A 73 -4.26 5.71 6.55
N GLY A 74 -3.51 5.35 7.58
CA GLY A 74 -3.56 4.02 8.17
C GLY A 74 -2.97 2.89 7.33
N VAL A 75 -2.27 3.18 6.25
CA VAL A 75 -1.66 2.16 5.38
C VAL A 75 -0.53 1.43 6.10
N PHE A 76 -0.56 0.10 5.97
CA PHE A 76 0.50 -0.78 6.45
C PHE A 76 1.34 -1.33 5.30
N ILE A 77 2.64 -1.07 5.31
CA ILE A 77 3.62 -1.62 4.38
C ILE A 77 4.51 -2.61 5.13
N GLY A 78 4.40 -3.90 4.83
CA GLY A 78 5.13 -4.98 5.49
C GLY A 78 6.65 -4.96 5.23
N PRO A 79 7.42 -5.75 5.98
CA PRO A 79 8.87 -5.81 5.82
C PRO A 79 9.29 -6.20 4.39
N ALA A 80 10.28 -5.48 3.86
CA ALA A 80 10.87 -5.72 2.55
C ALA A 80 9.85 -5.73 1.38
N VAL A 81 8.72 -5.03 1.52
CA VAL A 81 7.80 -4.73 0.42
C VAL A 81 8.50 -3.80 -0.57
N THR A 82 8.22 -3.97 -1.85
CA THR A 82 8.67 -3.04 -2.89
C THR A 82 7.49 -2.48 -3.67
N LEU A 83 7.33 -1.16 -3.65
CA LEU A 83 6.47 -0.43 -4.57
C LEU A 83 7.35 0.09 -5.70
N THR A 84 7.19 -0.45 -6.93
CA THR A 84 8.04 -0.03 -8.06
C THR A 84 7.58 1.30 -8.65
N ASN A 85 8.36 1.87 -9.56
CA ASN A 85 8.06 3.16 -10.18
C ASN A 85 8.39 3.24 -11.68
N ASP A 86 8.74 2.13 -12.29
CA ASP A 86 9.03 2.05 -13.72
C ASP A 86 8.25 0.88 -14.35
N HIS A 87 7.50 1.17 -15.42
CA HIS A 87 6.71 0.17 -16.13
C HIS A 87 7.57 -0.70 -17.05
N PHE A 88 8.60 -0.10 -17.66
CA PHE A 88 9.48 -0.76 -18.63
C PHE A 88 10.95 -0.48 -18.32
N PRO A 89 11.49 -1.01 -17.20
CA PRO A 89 12.84 -0.65 -16.75
C PRO A 89 13.92 -1.08 -17.74
N ARG A 90 14.78 -0.14 -18.10
CA ARG A 90 15.98 -0.34 -18.90
C ARG A 90 17.06 0.61 -18.44
N ALA A 91 18.28 0.12 -18.32
CA ALA A 91 19.44 0.95 -17.98
C ALA A 91 19.92 1.80 -19.16
N VAL A 92 19.63 1.37 -20.38
CA VAL A 92 20.09 2.05 -21.60
C VAL A 92 18.94 2.30 -22.56
N ASN A 93 19.12 3.31 -23.41
CA ASN A 93 18.27 3.62 -24.56
C ASN A 93 18.51 2.59 -25.69
N PRO A 94 17.64 2.50 -26.72
CA PRO A 94 17.81 1.58 -27.84
C PRO A 94 19.14 1.74 -28.62
N ASP A 95 19.75 2.92 -28.57
CA ASP A 95 21.05 3.22 -29.18
C ASP A 95 22.24 2.83 -28.29
N GLY A 96 22.01 2.28 -27.10
CA GLY A 96 23.02 1.88 -26.14
C GLY A 96 23.53 2.99 -25.20
N THR A 97 23.03 4.21 -25.31
CA THR A 97 23.37 5.28 -24.36
C THR A 97 22.72 5.07 -23.00
N LEU A 98 23.39 5.46 -21.92
CA LEU A 98 22.87 5.38 -20.56
C LEU A 98 21.61 6.26 -20.43
N LYS A 99 20.53 5.68 -19.92
CA LYS A 99 19.33 6.47 -19.59
C LYS A 99 19.60 7.47 -18.48
N SER A 100 19.05 8.65 -18.64
CA SER A 100 19.01 9.72 -17.64
C SER A 100 17.59 9.87 -17.06
N ALA A 101 17.42 10.77 -16.10
CA ALA A 101 16.12 11.07 -15.53
C ALA A 101 15.08 11.63 -16.54
N SER A 102 15.55 12.16 -17.67
CA SER A 102 14.68 12.67 -18.74
C SER A 102 14.25 11.60 -19.76
N ASP A 103 14.76 10.39 -19.65
CA ASP A 103 14.53 9.32 -20.64
C ASP A 103 13.42 8.34 -20.19
N TRP A 104 12.76 8.61 -19.08
CA TRP A 104 11.66 7.80 -18.58
C TRP A 104 10.67 8.67 -17.78
N GLU A 105 9.44 8.19 -17.68
CA GLU A 105 8.38 8.82 -16.89
C GLU A 105 8.05 7.93 -15.69
N PRO A 106 8.24 8.41 -14.47
CA PRO A 106 7.92 7.63 -13.27
C PRO A 106 6.41 7.40 -13.15
N VAL A 107 6.02 6.18 -12.89
CA VAL A 107 4.64 5.78 -12.58
C VAL A 107 4.57 5.25 -11.17
N GLY A 108 3.51 5.56 -10.43
CA GLY A 108 3.42 5.26 -9.01
C GLY A 108 2.41 4.20 -8.62
N VAL A 109 2.54 3.76 -7.39
CA VAL A 109 1.55 2.94 -6.70
C VAL A 109 0.71 3.84 -5.82
N THR A 110 -0.61 3.72 -5.92
CA THR A 110 -1.56 4.40 -5.02
C THR A 110 -2.19 3.38 -4.09
N ILE A 111 -2.21 3.68 -2.79
CA ILE A 111 -2.75 2.79 -1.76
C ILE A 111 -3.72 3.58 -0.91
N ASP A 112 -4.98 3.14 -0.88
CA ASP A 112 -6.04 3.80 -0.14
C ASP A 112 -6.03 3.45 1.35
N GLU A 113 -6.89 4.17 2.10
CA GLU A 113 -7.02 4.11 3.55
C GLU A 113 -7.07 2.68 4.10
N GLY A 114 -6.30 2.41 5.13
CA GLY A 114 -6.32 1.17 5.90
C GLY A 114 -5.85 -0.08 5.16
N ALA A 115 -5.43 0.03 3.90
CA ALA A 115 -4.92 -1.12 3.16
C ALA A 115 -3.61 -1.66 3.74
N SER A 116 -3.38 -2.96 3.59
CA SER A 116 -2.22 -3.67 4.14
C SER A 116 -1.48 -4.45 3.08
N ILE A 117 -0.19 -4.20 2.95
CA ILE A 117 0.69 -4.91 2.02
C ILE A 117 1.59 -5.86 2.83
N GLY A 118 1.42 -7.16 2.63
CA GLY A 118 2.14 -8.21 3.34
C GLY A 118 3.64 -8.23 3.02
N ALA A 119 4.42 -8.80 3.95
CA ALA A 119 5.88 -8.86 3.85
C ALA A 119 6.37 -9.41 2.49
N ARG A 120 7.40 -8.79 1.92
CA ARG A 120 8.01 -9.17 0.64
C ARG A 120 7.06 -9.18 -0.57
N ALA A 121 5.89 -8.58 -0.47
CA ALA A 121 5.06 -8.35 -1.66
C ALA A 121 5.68 -7.30 -2.56
N VAL A 122 5.41 -7.39 -3.86
CA VAL A 122 5.82 -6.41 -4.86
C VAL A 122 4.58 -5.85 -5.52
N CYS A 123 4.43 -4.53 -5.50
CA CYS A 123 3.41 -3.84 -6.29
C CYS A 123 4.09 -3.23 -7.52
N VAL A 124 3.75 -3.75 -8.70
CA VAL A 124 4.32 -3.33 -9.97
C VAL A 124 3.52 -2.15 -10.52
N ALA A 125 4.12 -0.96 -10.46
CA ALA A 125 3.47 0.27 -10.93
C ALA A 125 3.19 0.26 -12.45
N PRO A 126 2.08 0.92 -12.89
CA PRO A 126 1.08 1.56 -12.06
C PRO A 126 0.04 0.58 -11.53
N VAL A 127 -0.24 0.61 -10.24
CA VAL A 127 -1.38 -0.12 -9.65
C VAL A 127 -2.02 0.72 -8.54
N HIS A 128 -3.33 0.51 -8.36
CA HIS A 128 -4.12 1.07 -7.28
C HIS A 128 -4.57 -0.06 -6.34
N VAL A 129 -4.32 0.10 -5.05
CA VAL A 129 -4.79 -0.82 -4.01
C VAL A 129 -5.89 -0.12 -3.21
N GLY A 130 -7.12 -0.62 -3.36
CA GLY A 130 -8.30 -0.02 -2.75
C GLY A 130 -8.33 -0.13 -1.23
N ALA A 131 -9.17 0.70 -0.61
CA ALA A 131 -9.28 0.84 0.83
C ALA A 131 -9.52 -0.50 1.54
N TRP A 132 -8.82 -0.70 2.67
CA TRP A 132 -8.93 -1.91 3.51
C TRP A 132 -8.56 -3.22 2.81
N ALA A 133 -8.04 -3.18 1.58
CA ALA A 133 -7.56 -4.37 0.90
C ALA A 133 -6.33 -4.96 1.60
N THR A 134 -6.16 -6.26 1.48
CA THR A 134 -4.98 -6.96 2.00
C THR A 134 -4.27 -7.70 0.87
N VAL A 135 -3.02 -7.36 0.67
CA VAL A 135 -2.09 -8.09 -0.19
C VAL A 135 -1.32 -9.08 0.66
N ALA A 136 -1.44 -10.37 0.38
CA ALA A 136 -0.74 -11.41 1.14
C ALA A 136 0.78 -11.31 0.98
N ALA A 137 1.50 -11.83 1.97
CA ALA A 137 2.97 -11.86 1.93
C ALA A 137 3.49 -12.59 0.68
N GLY A 138 4.54 -12.06 0.05
CA GLY A 138 5.17 -12.60 -1.14
C GLY A 138 4.35 -12.49 -2.43
N ALA A 139 3.21 -11.82 -2.42
CA ALA A 139 2.40 -11.63 -3.63
C ALA A 139 3.03 -10.62 -4.59
N VAL A 140 2.78 -10.79 -5.91
CA VAL A 140 3.18 -9.82 -6.94
C VAL A 140 1.92 -9.22 -7.56
N VAL A 141 1.63 -7.98 -7.19
CA VAL A 141 0.45 -7.23 -7.66
C VAL A 141 0.79 -6.57 -8.99
N THR A 142 0.05 -6.94 -10.03
CA THR A 142 0.23 -6.44 -11.41
C THR A 142 -1.03 -5.81 -11.99
N LYS A 143 -2.10 -5.70 -11.21
CA LYS A 143 -3.38 -5.09 -11.55
C LYS A 143 -3.96 -4.45 -10.31
N ASP A 144 -4.88 -3.52 -10.50
CA ASP A 144 -5.60 -2.89 -9.42
C ASP A 144 -6.28 -3.91 -8.50
N VAL A 145 -6.32 -3.59 -7.23
CA VAL A 145 -6.89 -4.42 -6.16
C VAL A 145 -8.14 -3.71 -5.63
N PRO A 146 -9.32 -4.31 -5.74
CA PRO A 146 -10.54 -3.73 -5.22
C PRO A 146 -10.49 -3.49 -3.71
N ALA A 147 -11.24 -2.50 -3.23
CA ALA A 147 -11.42 -2.29 -1.80
C ALA A 147 -11.86 -3.57 -1.09
N HIS A 148 -11.32 -3.82 0.10
CA HIS A 148 -11.58 -5.02 0.90
C HIS A 148 -11.17 -6.35 0.27
N ALA A 149 -10.52 -6.38 -0.91
CA ALA A 149 -10.07 -7.64 -1.50
C ALA A 149 -8.88 -8.22 -0.73
N LEU A 150 -8.90 -9.54 -0.52
CA LEU A 150 -7.74 -10.33 -0.15
C LEU A 150 -7.13 -10.93 -1.40
N VAL A 151 -5.91 -10.50 -1.74
CA VAL A 151 -5.19 -10.99 -2.92
C VAL A 151 -3.91 -11.73 -2.54
N ALA A 152 -3.59 -12.79 -3.27
CA ALA A 152 -2.39 -13.59 -3.05
C ALA A 152 -1.83 -14.16 -4.34
N GLY A 153 -0.56 -14.58 -4.33
CA GLY A 153 0.09 -15.32 -5.41
C GLY A 153 0.90 -14.45 -6.38
N VAL A 154 1.49 -15.11 -7.39
CA VAL A 154 2.34 -14.52 -8.44
C VAL A 154 1.85 -15.00 -9.81
N PRO A 155 1.17 -14.16 -10.58
CA PRO A 155 0.66 -12.84 -10.21
C PRO A 155 -0.48 -12.92 -9.20
N ALA A 156 -0.67 -11.86 -8.39
CA ALA A 156 -1.72 -11.82 -7.37
C ALA A 156 -3.12 -11.95 -7.96
N ARG A 157 -3.97 -12.73 -7.28
CA ARG A 157 -5.40 -12.91 -7.61
C ARG A 157 -6.22 -12.78 -6.35
N ARG A 158 -7.44 -12.30 -6.48
CA ARG A 158 -8.38 -12.24 -5.35
C ARG A 158 -8.74 -13.67 -4.92
N ILE A 159 -8.53 -13.96 -3.65
CA ILE A 159 -8.84 -15.24 -3.01
C ILE A 159 -9.96 -15.11 -1.97
N GLY A 160 -10.39 -13.89 -1.67
CA GLY A 160 -11.45 -13.62 -0.71
C GLY A 160 -11.62 -12.13 -0.44
N TRP A 161 -12.27 -11.84 0.66
CA TRP A 161 -12.52 -10.51 1.16
C TRP A 161 -12.04 -10.37 2.60
N VAL A 162 -11.72 -9.16 3.01
CA VAL A 162 -11.32 -8.81 4.39
C VAL A 162 -12.16 -7.65 4.91
N GLY A 163 -12.47 -7.68 6.18
CA GLY A 163 -13.10 -6.56 6.85
C GLY A 163 -12.07 -5.54 7.37
N ARG A 164 -12.54 -4.46 7.98
CA ARG A 164 -11.67 -3.45 8.60
C ARG A 164 -10.81 -4.01 9.75
N ALA A 165 -11.20 -5.13 10.35
CA ALA A 165 -10.39 -5.82 11.35
C ALA A 165 -9.18 -6.57 10.79
N GLY A 166 -9.05 -6.64 9.43
CA GLY A 166 -7.96 -7.35 8.76
C GLY A 166 -8.14 -8.87 8.67
N GLU A 167 -9.23 -9.41 9.23
CA GLU A 167 -9.55 -10.84 9.19
C GLU A 167 -10.33 -11.19 7.90
N PRO A 168 -10.05 -12.38 7.31
CA PRO A 168 -10.85 -12.88 6.20
C PRO A 168 -12.34 -12.96 6.58
N LEU A 169 -13.18 -12.46 5.69
CA LEU A 169 -14.62 -12.54 5.87
C LEU A 169 -15.11 -13.97 5.59
N VAL A 170 -16.15 -14.38 6.32
CA VAL A 170 -16.83 -15.67 6.11
C VAL A 170 -18.18 -15.46 5.44
N PRO A 171 -18.66 -16.42 4.63
CA PRO A 171 -20.00 -16.33 4.04
C PRO A 171 -21.08 -16.14 5.10
N ALA A 172 -22.07 -15.33 4.79
CA ALA A 172 -23.23 -15.06 5.62
C ALA A 172 -24.52 -15.32 4.82
N GLU A 173 -25.66 -15.27 5.50
CA GLU A 173 -26.97 -15.38 4.86
C GLU A 173 -27.14 -14.26 3.82
N ALA A 174 -27.62 -14.62 2.62
CA ALA A 174 -27.80 -13.69 1.51
C ALA A 174 -28.72 -12.53 1.89
N GLY A 175 -28.54 -11.40 1.23
CA GLY A 175 -29.39 -10.24 1.40
C GLY A 175 -30.83 -10.48 0.93
N PRO A 176 -31.75 -9.57 1.27
CA PRO A 176 -33.13 -9.65 0.81
C PRO A 176 -33.28 -9.63 -0.71
N ASP A 177 -32.27 -9.08 -1.41
CA ASP A 177 -32.15 -9.01 -2.87
C ASP A 177 -31.42 -10.23 -3.48
N GLY A 178 -31.07 -11.23 -2.64
CA GLY A 178 -30.31 -12.40 -3.03
C GLY A 178 -28.81 -12.17 -3.22
N ALA A 179 -28.31 -10.96 -2.99
CA ALA A 179 -26.90 -10.66 -3.12
C ALA A 179 -26.06 -11.40 -2.07
N PRO A 180 -24.87 -11.94 -2.43
CA PRO A 180 -23.97 -12.58 -1.49
C PRO A 180 -23.56 -11.63 -0.36
N ARG A 181 -23.55 -12.14 0.87
CA ARG A 181 -23.11 -11.43 2.05
C ARG A 181 -21.99 -12.15 2.76
N TRP A 182 -21.17 -11.35 3.44
CA TRP A 182 -20.01 -11.77 4.18
C TRP A 182 -20.04 -11.18 5.57
N ARG A 183 -19.52 -11.89 6.56
CA ARG A 183 -19.45 -11.44 7.95
C ARG A 183 -18.01 -11.38 8.42
N CYS A 184 -17.63 -10.32 9.09
CA CYS A 184 -16.38 -10.24 9.83
C CYS A 184 -16.49 -11.11 11.09
N PRO A 185 -15.64 -12.14 11.28
CA PRO A 185 -15.72 -13.00 12.46
C PRO A 185 -15.37 -12.30 13.76
N VAL A 186 -14.63 -11.19 13.69
CA VAL A 186 -14.19 -10.42 14.87
C VAL A 186 -15.22 -9.37 15.27
N SER A 187 -15.67 -8.54 14.32
CA SER A 187 -16.57 -7.41 14.62
C SER A 187 -18.06 -7.75 14.45
N GLY A 188 -18.37 -8.86 13.77
CA GLY A 188 -19.75 -9.18 13.38
C GLY A 188 -20.29 -8.35 12.22
N THR A 189 -19.56 -7.33 11.75
CA THR A 189 -19.97 -6.45 10.67
C THR A 189 -20.29 -7.24 9.40
N LEU A 190 -21.40 -6.89 8.77
CA LEU A 190 -21.83 -7.48 7.51
C LEU A 190 -21.36 -6.65 6.32
N TYR A 191 -20.99 -7.34 5.27
CA TYR A 191 -20.63 -6.78 3.96
C TYR A 191 -21.47 -7.44 2.89
N GLN A 192 -21.81 -6.71 1.84
CA GLN A 192 -22.60 -7.22 0.71
C GLN A 192 -21.83 -6.99 -0.59
N GLU A 193 -21.82 -8.00 -1.45
CA GLU A 193 -21.26 -7.88 -2.79
C GLU A 193 -22.12 -6.98 -3.67
N ALA A 194 -21.44 -6.22 -4.54
CA ALA A 194 -22.03 -5.38 -5.55
C ALA A 194 -21.15 -5.39 -6.81
N GLY A 195 -21.75 -5.11 -7.97
CA GLY A 195 -21.04 -5.12 -9.26
C GLY A 195 -21.29 -6.38 -10.08
N SER A 196 -20.59 -6.48 -11.21
CA SER A 196 -20.63 -7.65 -12.09
C SER A 196 -19.55 -8.66 -11.71
N GLU A 197 -19.61 -9.86 -12.27
CA GLU A 197 -18.61 -10.94 -12.00
C GLU A 197 -17.16 -10.51 -12.28
N SER A 198 -16.96 -9.64 -13.27
CA SER A 198 -15.65 -9.10 -13.63
C SER A 198 -15.20 -7.90 -12.79
N ASP A 199 -16.13 -7.25 -12.07
CA ASP A 199 -15.89 -6.02 -11.30
C ASP A 199 -16.63 -6.06 -9.95
N THR A 200 -16.48 -7.19 -9.26
CA THR A 200 -17.12 -7.41 -7.96
C THR A 200 -16.39 -6.61 -6.87
N THR A 201 -17.15 -5.83 -6.14
CA THR A 201 -16.72 -5.09 -4.95
C THR A 201 -17.56 -5.52 -3.75
N ILE A 202 -17.15 -5.13 -2.54
CA ILE A 202 -18.01 -5.26 -1.36
C ILE A 202 -18.17 -3.92 -0.65
N ARG A 203 -19.28 -3.77 0.04
CA ARG A 203 -19.55 -2.60 0.90
C ARG A 203 -20.11 -3.06 2.24
N GLU A 204 -19.81 -2.30 3.27
CA GLU A 204 -20.39 -2.49 4.59
C GLU A 204 -21.91 -2.27 4.54
N VAL A 205 -22.66 -3.16 5.19
CA VAL A 205 -24.12 -3.03 5.32
C VAL A 205 -24.41 -2.28 6.62
N THR A 206 -24.86 -1.03 6.49
CA THR A 206 -25.40 -0.26 7.62
C THR A 206 -26.83 -0.72 7.91
N HIS A 207 -27.13 -0.98 9.18
CA HIS A 207 -28.49 -1.31 9.67
C HIS A 207 -29.37 -0.06 9.79
#